data_d4990ac7b5f5ff7ba0157090471fbd2b
#
_entry.id   d4990ac7b5f5ff7ba0157090471fbd2b
#
_cell.length_a   1.000
_cell.length_b   1.000
_cell.length_c   1.000
_cell.angle_alpha   90.00
_cell.angle_beta   90.00
_cell.angle_gamma   90.00
#
_symmetry.space_group_name_H-M   'P 1'
#
loop_
_entity.id
_entity.type
_entity.pdbx_description
1 polymer ?
#
loop_
_entity_poly.entity_id
_entity_poly.type
_entity_poly.pdbx_seq_one_letter_code
_entity_poly.pdbx_strand_id
1 'polypeptide(L)'
;MKIKYLALVTVLCFVGCTNSHQKHRNSAQSVEQNKEVSYAKGFRINRFKYCTQLIVMNPWDSTNVLESYVLVDRNKKLPAHLPDGIVVRTPVERVAFSSSVHAGMWNRLNKAGLTVGVCEPEYFSNPVITQGLSDGRITDLGMATSINIEKLIAAAPEILVVSPFENTKRTEFEKVKLVVVKDASYMEESPLGRAEWIKFEAAFTNEDKLADHIFAKIEKNYNELCRKVATTTLRPTVFTEKKFGDIWYVAGGKSYLGRFLRDAGASYMWKDLNQSGSMPFTFEKVYAKAVMADYWLIKYNDKRGNMTYEGLKNEYQLYANFNAFRHKQVFAINTAKTPYYEAGPMEPDKVLADLVAVFHPELVPGYKPTYYFNLQKGN
;
A
#
# COMPACT_ATOMS: atom_id res chain seq x y z
N MET A 1 65.02 -47.73 -35.76
CA MET A 1 65.90 -46.74 -35.14
C MET A 1 65.14 -46.07 -34.01
N LYS A 2 65.45 -46.49 -32.79
CA LYS A 2 64.74 -46.09 -31.57
C LYS A 2 65.54 -44.98 -30.91
N ILE A 3 64.91 -43.80 -30.69
CA ILE A 3 65.52 -42.73 -29.92
C ILE A 3 64.66 -42.57 -28.64
N LYS A 4 65.27 -42.85 -27.47
CA LYS A 4 64.76 -42.65 -26.18
C LYS A 4 64.98 -41.18 -25.73
N TYR A 5 63.94 -40.46 -25.30
CA TYR A 5 64.12 -39.18 -24.62
C TYR A 5 63.94 -39.35 -23.14
N LEU A 6 64.95 -38.92 -22.43
CA LEU A 6 65.06 -38.87 -20.97
C LEU A 6 64.34 -37.60 -20.42
N ALA A 7 63.38 -37.77 -19.59
CA ALA A 7 62.68 -36.63 -18.98
C ALA A 7 63.41 -36.19 -17.71
N LEU A 8 63.87 -34.95 -17.71
CA LEU A 8 64.48 -34.28 -16.56
C LEU A 8 63.37 -33.64 -15.71
N VAL A 9 63.17 -34.10 -14.50
CA VAL A 9 62.24 -33.54 -13.54
C VAL A 9 62.92 -32.42 -12.77
N THR A 10 62.53 -31.18 -13.03
CA THR A 10 62.97 -30.01 -12.30
C THR A 10 61.95 -29.71 -11.21
N VAL A 11 62.32 -29.90 -9.96
CA VAL A 11 61.50 -29.49 -8.77
C VAL A 11 61.72 -27.99 -8.55
N LEU A 12 60.73 -27.20 -8.83
CA LEU A 12 60.65 -25.78 -8.44
C LEU A 12 59.94 -25.67 -7.09
N CYS A 13 60.70 -25.33 -6.07
CA CYS A 13 60.12 -24.90 -4.77
C CYS A 13 59.55 -23.51 -4.93
N PHE A 14 58.20 -23.38 -4.96
CA PHE A 14 57.55 -22.11 -4.79
C PHE A 14 57.38 -21.81 -3.31
N VAL A 15 58.11 -20.82 -2.82
CA VAL A 15 57.85 -20.16 -1.52
C VAL A 15 56.61 -19.30 -1.71
N GLY A 16 55.46 -19.79 -1.27
CA GLY A 16 54.23 -19.05 -1.26
C GLY A 16 54.20 -18.04 -0.11
N CYS A 17 54.29 -16.74 -0.43
CA CYS A 17 53.89 -15.69 0.47
C CYS A 17 52.39 -15.79 0.74
N THR A 18 52.02 -16.23 1.94
CA THR A 18 50.62 -16.18 2.39
C THR A 18 50.25 -14.74 2.70
N ASN A 19 49.64 -14.07 1.71
CA ASN A 19 48.85 -12.88 2.01
C ASN A 19 47.61 -13.30 2.78
N SER A 20 47.65 -13.07 4.09
CA SER A 20 46.50 -13.19 4.98
C SER A 20 45.48 -12.08 4.62
N HIS A 21 44.63 -12.32 3.65
CA HIS A 21 43.37 -11.62 3.63
C HIS A 21 42.57 -12.03 4.87
N GLN A 22 42.67 -11.23 5.92
CA GLN A 22 41.74 -11.24 7.02
C GLN A 22 40.33 -10.97 6.42
N LYS A 23 39.63 -12.06 6.09
CA LYS A 23 38.16 -12.01 6.00
C LYS A 23 37.69 -11.58 7.38
N HIS A 24 37.29 -10.33 7.52
CA HIS A 24 36.42 -9.93 8.60
C HIS A 24 35.20 -10.87 8.57
N ARG A 25 35.27 -11.93 9.37
CA ARG A 25 34.08 -12.64 9.80
C ARG A 25 33.31 -11.65 10.66
N ASN A 26 32.42 -10.89 10.02
CA ASN A 26 31.32 -10.30 10.75
C ASN A 26 30.66 -11.45 11.48
N SER A 27 30.73 -11.44 12.80
CA SER A 27 29.91 -12.29 13.64
C SER A 27 28.47 -11.94 13.36
N ALA A 28 27.89 -12.65 12.38
CA ALA A 28 26.47 -12.59 12.11
C ALA A 28 25.79 -13.07 13.40
N GLN A 29 25.36 -12.11 14.25
CA GLN A 29 24.36 -12.38 15.24
C GLN A 29 23.18 -13.02 14.49
N SER A 30 22.79 -14.21 14.89
CA SER A 30 21.73 -14.98 14.27
C SER A 30 20.49 -14.09 14.10
N VAL A 31 20.18 -13.77 12.85
CA VAL A 31 18.90 -13.22 12.48
C VAL A 31 17.91 -14.35 12.75
N GLU A 32 17.05 -14.19 13.75
CA GLU A 32 15.82 -14.97 13.77
C GLU A 32 15.07 -14.57 12.50
N GLN A 33 15.12 -15.43 11.49
CA GLN A 33 14.29 -15.29 10.30
C GLN A 33 12.85 -15.54 10.72
N ASN A 34 12.24 -14.53 11.32
CA ASN A 34 10.84 -14.58 11.63
C ASN A 34 10.04 -14.43 10.32
N LYS A 35 9.16 -15.38 10.07
CA LYS A 35 8.08 -15.27 9.09
C LYS A 35 7.05 -14.21 9.54
N GLU A 36 7.50 -13.02 9.90
CA GLU A 36 6.60 -11.96 10.38
C GLU A 36 5.73 -11.39 9.25
N VAL A 37 6.22 -11.46 8.00
CA VAL A 37 5.54 -10.91 6.81
C VAL A 37 5.16 -12.06 5.90
N SER A 38 3.85 -12.19 5.63
CA SER A 38 3.29 -13.33 4.90
C SER A 38 2.73 -12.97 3.52
N TYR A 39 2.24 -11.75 3.34
CA TYR A 39 1.53 -11.28 2.15
C TYR A 39 2.23 -10.12 1.45
N ALA A 40 2.78 -9.18 2.21
CA ALA A 40 3.49 -8.04 1.66
C ALA A 40 4.80 -8.46 1.01
N LYS A 41 5.10 -7.85 -0.13
CA LYS A 41 6.35 -8.07 -0.87
C LYS A 41 7.29 -6.87 -0.79
N GLY A 42 6.76 -5.72 -0.43
CA GLY A 42 7.44 -4.44 -0.46
C GLY A 42 8.34 -4.17 0.74
N PHE A 43 8.29 -4.98 1.80
CA PHE A 43 9.16 -4.77 2.96
C PHE A 43 9.57 -6.07 3.64
N ARG A 44 10.62 -5.98 4.50
CA ARG A 44 11.10 -7.05 5.38
C ARG A 44 11.39 -6.47 6.76
N ILE A 45 11.23 -7.29 7.81
CA ILE A 45 11.57 -6.97 9.20
C ILE A 45 12.64 -7.95 9.66
N ASN A 46 13.78 -7.44 10.08
CA ASN A 46 14.85 -8.22 10.69
C ASN A 46 14.99 -7.82 12.16
N ARG A 47 14.78 -8.77 13.08
CA ARG A 47 14.90 -8.53 14.52
C ARG A 47 16.31 -8.89 15.00
N PHE A 48 16.95 -7.97 15.69
CA PHE A 48 18.21 -8.16 16.35
C PHE A 48 18.05 -7.93 17.86
N LYS A 49 19.02 -8.36 18.65
CA LYS A 49 18.96 -8.22 20.11
C LYS A 49 18.79 -6.76 20.60
N TYR A 50 19.31 -5.79 19.85
CA TYR A 50 19.35 -4.38 20.28
C TYR A 50 18.70 -3.40 19.29
N CYS A 51 18.24 -3.86 18.15
CA CYS A 51 17.58 -3.04 17.15
C CYS A 51 16.67 -3.88 16.26
N THR A 52 15.80 -3.20 15.52
CA THR A 52 15.02 -3.78 14.44
C THR A 52 15.43 -3.10 13.14
N GLN A 53 15.73 -3.87 12.10
CA GLN A 53 15.97 -3.33 10.76
C GLN A 53 14.72 -3.54 9.92
N LEU A 54 14.24 -2.45 9.33
CA LEU A 54 13.19 -2.45 8.33
C LEU A 54 13.83 -2.23 6.96
N ILE A 55 13.51 -3.08 6.00
CA ILE A 55 14.03 -2.98 4.63
C ILE A 55 12.85 -2.77 3.71
N VAL A 56 12.84 -1.66 2.97
CA VAL A 56 11.85 -1.39 1.91
C VAL A 56 12.45 -1.85 0.59
N MET A 57 11.76 -2.77 -0.08
CA MET A 57 12.16 -3.25 -1.40
C MET A 57 11.80 -2.21 -2.46
N ASN A 58 12.61 -2.12 -3.52
CA ASN A 58 12.30 -1.24 -4.63
C ASN A 58 11.12 -1.82 -5.43
N PRO A 59 9.96 -1.16 -5.48
CA PRO A 59 8.78 -1.71 -6.13
C PRO A 59 8.88 -1.73 -7.68
N TRP A 60 9.82 -0.98 -8.26
CA TRP A 60 10.10 -0.97 -9.72
C TRP A 60 11.20 -1.96 -10.10
N ASP A 61 12.03 -2.38 -9.13
CA ASP A 61 13.05 -3.39 -9.28
C ASP A 61 13.21 -4.17 -7.98
N SER A 62 12.42 -5.22 -7.82
CA SER A 62 12.33 -6.01 -6.57
C SER A 62 13.63 -6.75 -6.19
N THR A 63 14.66 -6.72 -7.04
CA THR A 63 15.98 -7.25 -6.70
C THR A 63 16.81 -6.29 -5.85
N ASN A 64 16.44 -5.01 -5.83
CA ASN A 64 17.12 -3.95 -5.12
C ASN A 64 16.35 -3.45 -3.88
N VAL A 65 17.10 -2.95 -2.92
CA VAL A 65 16.57 -2.25 -1.75
C VAL A 65 16.34 -0.79 -2.10
N LEU A 66 15.16 -0.27 -1.77
CA LEU A 66 14.84 1.16 -1.93
C LEU A 66 15.36 1.98 -0.76
N GLU A 67 15.20 1.44 0.47
CA GLU A 67 15.66 2.10 1.70
C GLU A 67 15.76 1.07 2.84
N SER A 68 16.58 1.39 3.85
CA SER A 68 16.72 0.60 5.08
C SER A 68 16.71 1.51 6.30
N TYR A 69 15.95 1.13 7.33
CA TYR A 69 15.86 1.84 8.61
C TYR A 69 16.31 0.93 9.74
N VAL A 70 17.05 1.49 10.69
CA VAL A 70 17.53 0.78 11.89
C VAL A 70 16.89 1.43 13.11
N LEU A 71 15.91 0.74 13.68
CA LEU A 71 15.13 1.23 14.80
C LEU A 71 15.83 0.86 16.12
N VAL A 72 16.14 1.86 16.91
CA VAL A 72 16.82 1.69 18.21
C VAL A 72 16.01 2.39 19.29
N ASP A 73 15.69 1.67 20.36
CA ASP A 73 14.98 2.20 21.52
C ASP A 73 15.63 3.52 22.01
N ARG A 74 14.83 4.59 22.13
CA ARG A 74 15.32 5.93 22.47
C ARG A 74 15.92 6.01 23.88
N ASN A 75 15.51 5.10 24.77
CA ASN A 75 16.00 5.02 26.15
C ASN A 75 17.28 4.20 26.27
N LYS A 76 17.76 3.58 25.19
CA LYS A 76 18.98 2.76 25.17
C LYS A 76 20.14 3.50 24.49
N LYS A 77 21.35 3.18 24.92
CA LYS A 77 22.57 3.63 24.21
C LYS A 77 22.58 3.06 22.80
N LEU A 78 23.10 3.85 21.86
CA LEU A 78 23.28 3.39 20.49
C LEU A 78 24.31 2.23 20.49
N PRO A 79 23.97 1.07 19.93
CA PRO A 79 24.92 -0.04 19.80
C PRO A 79 26.14 0.36 18.96
N ALA A 80 27.32 -0.18 19.30
CA ALA A 80 28.55 0.10 18.56
C ALA A 80 28.53 -0.45 17.13
N HIS A 81 27.77 -1.53 16.90
CA HIS A 81 27.60 -2.16 15.60
C HIS A 81 26.11 -2.26 15.27
N LEU A 82 25.72 -1.61 14.21
CA LEU A 82 24.37 -1.62 13.64
C LEU A 82 24.40 -2.17 12.22
N PRO A 83 23.32 -2.80 11.74
CA PRO A 83 23.19 -3.08 10.32
C PRO A 83 23.11 -1.77 9.52
N ASP A 84 23.32 -1.86 8.19
CA ASP A 84 23.26 -0.70 7.32
C ASP A 84 21.83 -0.15 7.25
N GLY A 85 21.70 1.18 7.34
CA GLY A 85 20.41 1.88 7.24
C GLY A 85 20.37 3.19 8.02
N ILE A 86 19.28 3.92 7.83
CA ILE A 86 19.00 5.18 8.52
C ILE A 86 18.57 4.87 9.96
N VAL A 87 19.31 5.38 10.93
CA VAL A 87 18.99 5.16 12.35
C VAL A 87 17.79 6.02 12.77
N VAL A 88 16.78 5.38 13.35
CA VAL A 88 15.59 6.04 13.90
C VAL A 88 15.46 5.66 15.39
N ARG A 89 15.24 6.66 16.23
CA ARG A 89 14.99 6.44 17.68
C ARG A 89 13.50 6.17 17.89
N THR A 90 13.18 5.03 18.52
CA THR A 90 11.79 4.58 18.77
C THR A 90 11.47 4.47 20.25
N PRO A 91 10.19 4.64 20.68
CA PRO A 91 9.06 5.03 19.84
C PRO A 91 9.20 6.44 19.29
N VAL A 92 8.74 6.67 18.05
CA VAL A 92 8.61 8.01 17.47
C VAL A 92 7.51 8.76 18.20
N GLU A 93 7.73 10.04 18.49
CA GLU A 93 6.80 10.89 19.24
C GLU A 93 6.15 11.98 18.37
N ARG A 94 6.74 12.29 17.21
CA ARG A 94 6.27 13.34 16.30
C ARG A 94 6.41 12.88 14.84
N VAL A 95 5.28 12.79 14.14
CA VAL A 95 5.25 12.32 12.77
C VAL A 95 4.50 13.27 11.85
N ALA A 96 5.00 13.42 10.61
CA ALA A 96 4.27 14.07 9.53
C ALA A 96 3.95 13.06 8.42
N PHE A 97 2.82 13.28 7.73
CA PHE A 97 2.34 12.40 6.67
C PHE A 97 2.14 13.14 5.36
N SER A 98 2.64 12.58 4.28
CA SER A 98 2.33 13.06 2.92
C SER A 98 1.02 12.51 2.36
N SER A 99 0.37 11.57 3.05
CA SER A 99 -0.87 10.93 2.59
C SER A 99 -1.73 10.46 3.76
N SER A 100 -3.04 10.58 3.63
CA SER A 100 -4.02 10.06 4.60
C SER A 100 -3.97 8.52 4.73
N VAL A 101 -3.49 7.81 3.69
CA VAL A 101 -3.29 6.36 3.71
C VAL A 101 -2.35 5.92 4.84
N HIS A 102 -1.19 6.60 4.96
CA HIS A 102 -0.21 6.28 6.01
C HIS A 102 -0.75 6.63 7.39
N ALA A 103 -1.37 7.80 7.53
CA ALA A 103 -2.01 8.20 8.78
C ALA A 103 -3.10 7.21 9.21
N GLY A 104 -3.84 6.62 8.27
CA GLY A 104 -4.84 5.59 8.53
C GLY A 104 -4.27 4.38 9.28
N MET A 105 -3.03 3.95 8.98
CA MET A 105 -2.35 2.88 9.71
C MET A 105 -2.03 3.31 11.17
N TRP A 106 -1.51 4.53 11.35
CA TRP A 106 -1.22 5.08 12.68
C TRP A 106 -2.50 5.31 13.50
N ASN A 107 -3.61 5.68 12.85
CA ASN A 107 -4.92 5.78 13.49
C ASN A 107 -5.38 4.42 14.04
N ARG A 108 -5.17 3.33 13.30
CA ARG A 108 -5.47 1.96 13.74
C ARG A 108 -4.59 1.50 14.89
N LEU A 109 -3.38 2.03 15.00
CA LEU A 109 -2.46 1.80 16.11
C LEU A 109 -2.71 2.72 17.32
N ASN A 110 -3.77 3.54 17.31
CA ASN A 110 -4.10 4.53 18.33
C ASN A 110 -3.02 5.62 18.48
N LYS A 111 -2.32 5.96 17.38
CA LYS A 111 -1.21 6.93 17.37
C LYS A 111 -1.51 8.22 16.59
N ALA A 112 -2.79 8.48 16.28
CA ALA A 112 -3.21 9.74 15.62
C ALA A 112 -2.71 10.99 16.35
N GLY A 113 -2.61 10.96 17.68
CA GLY A 113 -2.14 12.08 18.51
C GLY A 113 -0.67 12.46 18.34
N LEU A 114 0.13 11.62 17.67
CA LEU A 114 1.54 11.90 17.37
C LEU A 114 1.73 12.72 16.08
N THR A 115 0.65 12.94 15.33
CA THR A 115 0.66 13.72 14.08
C THR A 115 0.90 15.18 14.36
N VAL A 116 1.91 15.76 13.68
CA VAL A 116 2.24 17.19 13.80
C VAL A 116 2.11 17.94 12.47
N GLY A 117 1.99 17.23 11.35
CA GLY A 117 1.82 17.84 10.04
C GLY A 117 1.27 16.83 9.03
N VAL A 118 0.44 17.33 8.11
CA VAL A 118 -0.15 16.53 7.03
C VAL A 118 -0.17 17.31 5.73
N CYS A 119 -0.05 16.60 4.60
CA CYS A 119 -0.36 17.16 3.30
C CYS A 119 -1.82 16.89 2.94
N GLU A 120 -2.41 17.78 2.13
CA GLU A 120 -3.76 17.60 1.58
C GLU A 120 -4.80 17.28 2.66
N PRO A 121 -4.98 18.19 3.65
CA PRO A 121 -5.79 17.97 4.85
C PRO A 121 -7.24 17.57 4.58
N GLU A 122 -7.78 17.92 3.42
CA GLU A 122 -9.14 17.59 2.98
C GLU A 122 -9.40 16.09 2.82
N TYR A 123 -8.35 15.25 2.77
CA TYR A 123 -8.47 13.79 2.68
C TYR A 123 -8.40 13.08 4.03
N PHE A 124 -8.32 13.82 5.12
CA PHE A 124 -8.31 13.26 6.47
C PHE A 124 -9.69 13.36 7.12
N SER A 125 -10.12 12.28 7.74
CA SER A 125 -11.41 12.18 8.42
C SER A 125 -11.29 11.86 9.92
N ASN A 126 -10.11 11.46 10.40
CA ASN A 126 -9.88 11.16 11.80
C ASN A 126 -10.11 12.41 12.67
N PRO A 127 -11.01 12.35 13.71
CA PRO A 127 -11.32 13.51 14.54
C PRO A 127 -10.13 14.16 15.25
N VAL A 128 -9.12 13.38 15.65
CA VAL A 128 -7.90 13.90 16.29
C VAL A 128 -7.12 14.78 15.32
N ILE A 129 -7.02 14.34 14.06
CA ILE A 129 -6.28 15.07 13.02
C ILE A 129 -7.07 16.30 12.57
N THR A 130 -8.36 16.17 12.29
CA THR A 130 -9.19 17.30 11.84
C THR A 130 -9.34 18.38 12.91
N GLN A 131 -9.46 17.98 14.18
CA GLN A 131 -9.44 18.93 15.29
C GLN A 131 -8.06 19.60 15.43
N GLY A 132 -6.97 18.81 15.34
CA GLY A 132 -5.62 19.33 15.42
C GLY A 132 -5.28 20.34 14.31
N LEU A 133 -5.83 20.14 13.10
CA LEU A 133 -5.76 21.12 12.01
C LEU A 133 -6.54 22.40 12.32
N SER A 134 -7.74 22.24 12.88
CA SER A 134 -8.62 23.38 13.22
C SER A 134 -8.05 24.27 14.34
N ASP A 135 -7.39 23.67 15.33
CA ASP A 135 -6.82 24.40 16.49
C ASP A 135 -5.31 24.72 16.32
N GLY A 136 -4.72 24.39 15.16
CA GLY A 136 -3.33 24.71 14.83
C GLY A 136 -2.26 23.82 15.46
N ARG A 137 -2.63 22.73 16.15
CA ARG A 137 -1.68 21.74 16.68
C ARG A 137 -1.04 20.90 15.57
N ILE A 138 -1.77 20.70 14.48
CA ILE A 138 -1.29 19.99 13.29
C ILE A 138 -1.17 21.00 12.15
N THR A 139 -0.02 21.00 11.49
CA THR A 139 0.30 21.93 10.42
C THR A 139 -0.15 21.37 9.07
N ASP A 140 -0.86 22.19 8.28
CA ASP A 140 -1.07 21.94 6.85
C ASP A 140 0.22 22.20 6.08
N LEU A 141 0.80 21.12 5.54
CA LEU A 141 2.09 21.12 4.82
C LEU A 141 1.93 21.40 3.31
N GLY A 142 0.70 21.60 2.83
CA GLY A 142 0.38 21.81 1.42
C GLY A 142 0.21 20.50 0.65
N MET A 143 0.61 20.50 -0.62
CA MET A 143 0.45 19.34 -1.50
C MET A 143 1.58 18.32 -1.28
N ALA A 144 1.24 17.01 -1.35
CA ALA A 144 2.22 15.93 -1.24
C ALA A 144 3.33 15.97 -2.30
N THR A 145 3.04 16.55 -3.47
CA THR A 145 4.00 16.74 -4.56
C THR A 145 4.90 17.98 -4.40
N SER A 146 4.50 18.92 -3.51
CA SER A 146 5.21 20.19 -3.26
C SER A 146 5.05 20.60 -1.80
N ILE A 147 5.70 19.85 -0.90
CA ILE A 147 5.62 20.05 0.55
C ILE A 147 6.27 21.37 0.93
N ASN A 148 5.61 22.17 1.78
CA ASN A 148 6.16 23.39 2.31
C ASN A 148 7.22 23.07 3.37
N ILE A 149 8.49 23.24 2.99
CA ILE A 149 9.65 22.88 3.84
C ILE A 149 9.74 23.77 5.09
N GLU A 150 9.39 25.05 5.00
CA GLU A 150 9.42 25.96 6.16
C GLU A 150 8.40 25.53 7.22
N LYS A 151 7.17 25.22 6.79
CA LYS A 151 6.13 24.70 7.67
C LYS A 151 6.52 23.33 8.24
N LEU A 152 7.15 22.45 7.45
CA LEU A 152 7.61 21.14 7.90
C LEU A 152 8.69 21.29 8.99
N ILE A 153 9.66 22.19 8.81
CA ILE A 153 10.69 22.49 9.82
C ILE A 153 10.04 23.03 11.10
N ALA A 154 9.11 23.97 10.96
CA ALA A 154 8.40 24.55 12.11
C ALA A 154 7.56 23.53 12.87
N ALA A 155 6.93 22.58 12.17
CA ALA A 155 6.19 21.46 12.76
C ALA A 155 7.12 20.46 13.47
N ALA A 156 8.44 20.47 13.19
CA ALA A 156 9.48 19.68 13.81
C ALA A 156 9.12 18.18 13.99
N PRO A 157 8.72 17.45 12.93
CA PRO A 157 8.54 16.01 13.02
C PRO A 157 9.88 15.28 13.18
N GLU A 158 9.88 14.13 13.84
CA GLU A 158 11.04 13.22 13.88
C GLU A 158 11.18 12.45 12.57
N ILE A 159 10.03 12.10 11.97
CA ILE A 159 9.95 11.44 10.67
C ILE A 159 8.86 12.04 9.79
N LEU A 160 9.08 11.98 8.48
CA LEU A 160 8.07 12.26 7.45
C LEU A 160 7.79 10.96 6.67
N VAL A 161 6.56 10.44 6.74
CA VAL A 161 6.16 9.26 5.97
C VAL A 161 5.65 9.69 4.60
N VAL A 162 6.26 9.13 3.54
CA VAL A 162 5.94 9.47 2.15
C VAL A 162 5.73 8.23 1.28
N SER A 163 4.87 8.36 0.27
CA SER A 163 4.86 7.41 -0.84
C SER A 163 6.05 7.66 -1.76
N PRO A 164 6.89 6.66 -2.05
CA PRO A 164 7.94 6.81 -3.04
C PRO A 164 7.36 6.83 -4.46
N PHE A 165 8.01 7.57 -5.36
CA PHE A 165 7.73 7.58 -6.80
C PHE A 165 9.00 7.27 -7.57
N GLU A 166 8.87 6.60 -8.72
CA GLU A 166 9.99 6.26 -9.58
C GLU A 166 10.75 7.54 -9.99
N ASN A 167 12.07 7.49 -9.91
CA ASN A 167 12.98 8.57 -10.29
C ASN A 167 12.81 9.91 -9.53
N THR A 168 12.05 9.93 -8.45
CA THR A 168 11.89 11.15 -7.64
C THR A 168 12.99 11.22 -6.59
N LYS A 169 13.95 12.12 -6.78
CA LYS A 169 14.92 12.50 -5.75
C LYS A 169 14.38 13.70 -5.01
N ARG A 170 14.06 13.54 -3.73
CA ARG A 170 13.61 14.62 -2.84
C ARG A 170 14.80 15.14 -2.03
N THR A 171 15.77 15.74 -2.72
CA THR A 171 17.00 16.25 -2.12
C THR A 171 16.78 17.43 -1.16
N GLU A 172 15.60 18.05 -1.21
CA GLU A 172 15.21 19.12 -0.29
C GLU A 172 15.16 18.66 1.17
N PHE A 173 14.79 17.40 1.44
CA PHE A 173 14.72 16.86 2.80
C PHE A 173 16.09 16.51 3.39
N GLU A 174 17.08 16.20 2.53
CA GLU A 174 18.45 15.94 2.95
C GLU A 174 19.07 17.17 3.62
N LYS A 175 18.71 18.38 3.12
CA LYS A 175 19.21 19.65 3.65
C LYS A 175 18.73 19.93 5.08
N VAL A 176 17.56 19.43 5.45
CA VAL A 176 16.96 19.65 6.78
C VAL A 176 17.20 18.49 7.75
N LYS A 177 17.99 17.50 7.34
CA LYS A 177 18.34 16.30 8.15
C LYS A 177 17.12 15.56 8.72
N LEU A 178 15.99 15.64 8.04
CA LEU A 178 14.77 14.95 8.43
C LEU A 178 14.81 13.49 7.92
N VAL A 179 14.44 12.57 8.77
CA VAL A 179 14.27 11.17 8.35
C VAL A 179 12.99 11.05 7.51
N VAL A 180 13.17 10.63 6.26
CA VAL A 180 12.06 10.36 5.35
C VAL A 180 11.81 8.86 5.32
N VAL A 181 10.63 8.44 5.75
CA VAL A 181 10.21 7.03 5.74
C VAL A 181 9.40 6.77 4.46
N LYS A 182 9.89 5.84 3.64
CA LYS A 182 9.26 5.46 2.37
C LYS A 182 8.29 4.31 2.60
N ASP A 183 6.99 4.60 2.58
CA ASP A 183 5.94 3.57 2.59
C ASP A 183 5.48 3.30 1.15
N ALA A 184 5.83 2.12 0.63
CA ALA A 184 5.47 1.66 -0.70
C ALA A 184 4.20 0.79 -0.72
N SER A 185 3.38 0.82 0.32
CA SER A 185 2.17 -0.01 0.48
C SER A 185 1.19 0.10 -0.68
N TYR A 186 1.14 1.27 -1.34
CA TYR A 186 0.26 1.49 -2.49
C TYR A 186 0.64 0.65 -3.73
N MET A 187 1.87 0.13 -3.77
CA MET A 187 2.39 -0.72 -4.85
C MET A 187 2.08 -2.22 -4.64
N GLU A 188 1.55 -2.60 -3.47
CA GLU A 188 1.15 -3.98 -3.22
C GLU A 188 -0.04 -4.37 -4.11
N GLU A 189 0.08 -5.50 -4.79
CA GLU A 189 -0.97 -6.07 -5.63
C GLU A 189 -2.05 -6.81 -4.81
N SER A 190 -1.69 -7.21 -3.58
CA SER A 190 -2.56 -7.97 -2.69
C SER A 190 -3.21 -7.07 -1.63
N PRO A 191 -4.55 -7.15 -1.44
CA PRO A 191 -5.23 -6.44 -0.35
C PRO A 191 -4.68 -6.76 1.04
N LEU A 192 -4.38 -8.03 1.31
CA LEU A 192 -3.74 -8.42 2.57
C LEU A 192 -2.28 -7.95 2.64
N GLY A 193 -1.54 -7.98 1.51
CA GLY A 193 -0.17 -7.46 1.47
C GLY A 193 -0.14 -5.97 1.82
N ARG A 194 -1.07 -5.18 1.26
CA ARG A 194 -1.17 -3.75 1.59
C ARG A 194 -1.51 -3.51 3.05
N ALA A 195 -2.47 -4.26 3.61
CA ALA A 195 -2.84 -4.14 5.02
C ALA A 195 -1.72 -4.58 5.98
N GLU A 196 -0.85 -5.51 5.56
CA GLU A 196 0.25 -6.00 6.39
C GLU A 196 1.34 -4.95 6.63
N TRP A 197 1.36 -3.85 5.86
CA TRP A 197 2.25 -2.71 6.11
C TRP A 197 2.00 -2.04 7.47
N ILE A 198 0.86 -2.32 8.14
CA ILE A 198 0.67 -1.89 9.53
C ILE A 198 1.78 -2.39 10.46
N LYS A 199 2.38 -3.55 10.16
CA LYS A 199 3.53 -4.10 10.94
C LYS A 199 4.80 -3.27 10.73
N PHE A 200 5.01 -2.76 9.50
CA PHE A 200 6.10 -1.84 9.20
C PHE A 200 5.93 -0.53 9.96
N GLU A 201 4.75 0.07 9.91
CA GLU A 201 4.44 1.33 10.59
C GLU A 201 4.46 1.19 12.12
N ALA A 202 3.98 0.07 12.64
CA ALA A 202 3.96 -0.21 14.08
C ALA A 202 5.36 -0.28 14.71
N ALA A 203 6.36 -0.72 13.97
CA ALA A 203 7.73 -0.80 14.47
C ALA A 203 8.29 0.57 14.87
N PHE A 204 7.83 1.66 14.23
CA PHE A 204 8.23 3.03 14.61
C PHE A 204 7.61 3.49 15.94
N THR A 205 6.54 2.85 16.39
CA THR A 205 5.80 3.22 17.60
C THR A 205 5.87 2.18 18.71
N ASN A 206 6.62 1.08 18.48
CA ASN A 206 6.71 -0.09 19.38
C ASN A 206 5.35 -0.78 19.62
N GLU A 207 4.43 -0.72 18.62
CA GLU A 207 3.09 -1.33 18.70
C GLU A 207 2.98 -2.64 17.92
N ASP A 208 4.07 -3.38 17.80
CA ASP A 208 4.14 -4.63 17.02
C ASP A 208 3.02 -5.63 17.38
N LYS A 209 2.79 -5.85 18.69
CA LYS A 209 1.75 -6.78 19.16
C LYS A 209 0.34 -6.35 18.77
N LEU A 210 0.07 -5.03 18.80
CA LEU A 210 -1.22 -4.48 18.38
C LEU A 210 -1.40 -4.64 16.87
N ALA A 211 -0.36 -4.38 16.09
CA ALA A 211 -0.37 -4.56 14.63
C ALA A 211 -0.63 -6.01 14.26
N ASP A 212 0.05 -6.97 14.91
CA ASP A 212 -0.18 -8.40 14.68
C ASP A 212 -1.63 -8.80 14.98
N HIS A 213 -2.20 -8.32 16.10
CA HIS A 213 -3.58 -8.59 16.45
C HIS A 213 -4.58 -8.02 15.43
N ILE A 214 -4.36 -6.76 15.01
CA ILE A 214 -5.20 -6.10 14.01
C ILE A 214 -5.12 -6.85 12.69
N PHE A 215 -3.91 -7.15 12.22
CA PHE A 215 -3.70 -7.84 10.95
C PHE A 215 -4.30 -9.25 10.96
N ALA A 216 -4.08 -10.03 12.02
CA ALA A 216 -4.65 -11.38 12.14
C ALA A 216 -6.18 -11.39 12.07
N LYS A 217 -6.86 -10.38 12.63
CA LYS A 217 -8.31 -10.22 12.52
C LYS A 217 -8.74 -9.93 11.09
N ILE A 218 -8.05 -9.01 10.41
CA ILE A 218 -8.30 -8.66 9.01
C ILE A 218 -8.10 -9.89 8.12
N GLU A 219 -6.98 -10.58 8.27
CA GLU A 219 -6.63 -11.80 7.54
C GLU A 219 -7.70 -12.89 7.69
N LYS A 220 -8.11 -13.15 8.93
CA LYS A 220 -9.17 -14.13 9.22
C LYS A 220 -10.46 -13.80 8.48
N ASN A 221 -10.96 -12.57 8.65
CA ASN A 221 -12.21 -12.14 8.04
C ASN A 221 -12.15 -12.18 6.50
N TYR A 222 -11.04 -11.69 5.92
CA TYR A 222 -10.81 -11.70 4.48
C TYR A 222 -10.82 -13.12 3.91
N ASN A 223 -10.07 -14.03 4.53
CA ASN A 223 -9.97 -15.43 4.09
C ASN A 223 -11.28 -16.20 4.31
N GLU A 224 -12.09 -15.86 5.31
CA GLU A 224 -13.44 -16.42 5.49
C GLU A 224 -14.37 -16.04 4.34
N LEU A 225 -14.33 -14.78 3.89
CA LEU A 225 -15.08 -14.33 2.72
C LEU A 225 -14.64 -15.05 1.44
N CYS A 226 -13.32 -15.15 1.21
CA CYS A 226 -12.80 -15.91 0.06
C CYS A 226 -13.28 -17.36 0.05
N ARG A 227 -13.33 -18.03 1.21
CA ARG A 227 -13.85 -19.39 1.33
C ARG A 227 -15.35 -19.47 1.00
N LYS A 228 -16.16 -18.51 1.46
CA LYS A 228 -17.58 -18.43 1.07
C LYS A 228 -17.75 -18.26 -0.43
N VAL A 229 -17.00 -17.34 -1.04
CA VAL A 229 -17.02 -17.11 -2.50
C VAL A 229 -16.61 -18.36 -3.29
N ALA A 230 -15.72 -19.19 -2.74
CA ALA A 230 -15.31 -20.43 -3.39
C ALA A 230 -16.43 -21.48 -3.49
N THR A 231 -17.52 -21.35 -2.71
CA THR A 231 -18.66 -22.28 -2.75
C THR A 231 -19.61 -22.03 -3.92
N THR A 232 -19.56 -20.87 -4.57
CA THR A 232 -20.39 -20.56 -5.74
C THR A 232 -19.62 -20.69 -7.04
N THR A 233 -20.29 -21.11 -8.09
CA THR A 233 -19.74 -21.15 -9.47
C THR A 233 -20.11 -19.91 -10.28
N LEU A 234 -21.05 -19.10 -9.79
CA LEU A 234 -21.44 -17.85 -10.45
C LEU A 234 -20.26 -16.87 -10.50
N ARG A 235 -20.03 -16.28 -11.66
CA ARG A 235 -18.95 -15.29 -11.89
C ARG A 235 -19.50 -14.12 -12.69
N PRO A 236 -20.27 -13.20 -12.06
CA PRO A 236 -20.85 -12.08 -12.75
C PRO A 236 -19.75 -11.17 -13.36
N THR A 237 -20.04 -10.63 -14.51
CA THR A 237 -19.12 -9.77 -15.23
C THR A 237 -19.14 -8.34 -14.67
N VAL A 238 -17.97 -7.73 -14.51
CA VAL A 238 -17.85 -6.40 -13.92
C VAL A 238 -16.82 -5.53 -14.64
N PHE A 239 -17.13 -4.25 -14.78
CA PHE A 239 -16.18 -3.21 -15.19
C PHE A 239 -16.17 -2.06 -14.20
N THR A 240 -15.16 -1.18 -14.29
CA THR A 240 -14.89 -0.20 -13.25
C THR A 240 -14.59 1.19 -13.80
N GLU A 241 -14.73 2.19 -12.94
CA GLU A 241 -14.47 3.61 -13.16
C GLU A 241 -15.40 4.25 -14.20
N LYS A 242 -15.13 5.51 -14.56
CA LYS A 242 -15.81 6.26 -15.61
C LYS A 242 -14.79 7.15 -16.33
N LYS A 243 -15.18 7.82 -17.39
CA LYS A 243 -14.33 8.77 -18.11
C LYS A 243 -13.84 9.88 -17.15
N PHE A 244 -12.59 10.24 -17.34
CA PHE A 244 -12.00 11.48 -16.82
C PHE A 244 -11.51 12.28 -18.03
N GLY A 245 -12.19 13.36 -18.37
CA GLY A 245 -12.04 14.00 -19.67
C GLY A 245 -12.39 13.02 -20.79
N ASP A 246 -11.48 12.83 -21.75
CA ASP A 246 -11.66 11.91 -22.87
C ASP A 246 -11.09 10.50 -22.63
N ILE A 247 -10.49 10.28 -21.48
CA ILE A 247 -9.81 9.04 -21.16
C ILE A 247 -10.61 8.24 -20.13
N TRP A 248 -10.66 6.93 -20.30
CA TRP A 248 -11.14 5.98 -19.32
C TRP A 248 -9.94 5.19 -18.75
N TYR A 249 -9.59 5.41 -17.50
CA TYR A 249 -8.52 4.68 -16.85
C TYR A 249 -9.03 3.35 -16.33
N VAL A 250 -8.58 2.27 -16.96
CA VAL A 250 -8.97 0.90 -16.63
C VAL A 250 -7.89 0.25 -15.77
N ALA A 251 -8.26 -0.27 -14.62
CA ALA A 251 -7.34 -0.99 -13.76
C ALA A 251 -6.81 -2.25 -14.44
N GLY A 252 -5.52 -2.54 -14.32
CA GLY A 252 -4.93 -3.76 -14.83
C GLY A 252 -5.44 -5.01 -14.10
N GLY A 253 -5.39 -6.16 -14.75
CA GLY A 253 -5.83 -7.43 -14.17
C GLY A 253 -5.02 -7.88 -12.95
N LYS A 254 -3.75 -7.46 -12.86
CA LYS A 254 -2.86 -7.71 -11.71
C LYS A 254 -2.92 -6.60 -10.66
N SER A 255 -3.77 -5.59 -10.83
CA SER A 255 -3.89 -4.49 -9.88
C SER A 255 -4.53 -4.92 -8.55
N TYR A 256 -4.34 -4.10 -7.54
CA TYR A 256 -5.02 -4.19 -6.25
C TYR A 256 -6.55 -4.35 -6.40
N LEU A 257 -7.18 -3.54 -7.27
CA LEU A 257 -8.61 -3.64 -7.57
C LEU A 257 -8.94 -4.94 -8.32
N GLY A 258 -8.15 -5.32 -9.33
CA GLY A 258 -8.31 -6.58 -10.05
C GLY A 258 -8.25 -7.79 -9.11
N ARG A 259 -7.41 -7.73 -8.09
CA ARG A 259 -7.33 -8.76 -7.05
C ARG A 259 -8.61 -8.82 -6.21
N PHE A 260 -9.14 -7.70 -5.75
CA PHE A 260 -10.41 -7.65 -5.03
C PHE A 260 -11.56 -8.26 -5.82
N LEU A 261 -11.70 -7.87 -7.10
CA LEU A 261 -12.78 -8.36 -7.96
C LEU A 261 -12.71 -9.87 -8.15
N ARG A 262 -11.51 -10.42 -8.33
CA ARG A 262 -11.29 -11.86 -8.40
C ARG A 262 -11.65 -12.56 -7.08
N ASP A 263 -11.17 -12.05 -5.95
CA ASP A 263 -11.39 -12.63 -4.63
C ASP A 263 -12.86 -12.51 -4.19
N ALA A 264 -13.59 -11.51 -4.72
CA ALA A 264 -15.05 -11.38 -4.59
C ALA A 264 -15.85 -12.25 -5.56
N GLY A 265 -15.19 -13.07 -6.40
CA GLY A 265 -15.86 -14.00 -7.31
C GLY A 265 -16.44 -13.38 -8.58
N ALA A 266 -16.02 -12.17 -8.96
CA ALA A 266 -16.45 -11.54 -10.20
C ALA A 266 -15.49 -11.85 -11.37
N SER A 267 -16.03 -11.81 -12.59
CA SER A 267 -15.27 -11.86 -13.84
C SER A 267 -14.98 -10.45 -14.33
N TYR A 268 -13.83 -9.92 -13.92
CA TYR A 268 -13.41 -8.58 -14.35
C TYR A 268 -13.14 -8.54 -15.85
N MET A 269 -13.69 -7.54 -16.56
CA MET A 269 -13.61 -7.45 -18.03
C MET A 269 -12.17 -7.32 -18.55
N TRP A 270 -11.23 -6.87 -17.72
CA TRP A 270 -9.81 -6.75 -18.08
C TRP A 270 -8.90 -7.63 -17.19
N LYS A 271 -9.42 -8.75 -16.66
CA LYS A 271 -8.65 -9.69 -15.82
C LYS A 271 -7.37 -10.21 -16.47
N ASP A 272 -7.35 -10.30 -17.81
CA ASP A 272 -6.21 -10.79 -18.60
C ASP A 272 -5.20 -9.70 -18.94
N LEU A 273 -5.44 -8.45 -18.54
CA LEU A 273 -4.51 -7.34 -18.73
C LEU A 273 -3.35 -7.45 -17.73
N ASN A 274 -2.16 -7.78 -18.25
CA ASN A 274 -0.98 -8.14 -17.45
C ASN A 274 -0.25 -6.92 -16.84
N GLN A 275 -0.98 -5.93 -16.31
CA GLN A 275 -0.46 -4.76 -15.63
C GLN A 275 -1.02 -4.66 -14.22
N SER A 276 -0.24 -4.09 -13.30
CA SER A 276 -0.67 -3.73 -11.93
C SER A 276 -1.25 -2.32 -11.86
N GLY A 277 -0.83 -1.42 -12.75
CA GLY A 277 -1.34 -0.05 -12.85
C GLY A 277 -2.60 0.09 -13.70
N SER A 278 -3.07 1.34 -13.85
CA SER A 278 -4.20 1.67 -14.72
C SER A 278 -3.73 1.98 -16.14
N MET A 279 -4.53 1.57 -17.13
CA MET A 279 -4.28 1.78 -18.55
C MET A 279 -5.30 2.75 -19.13
N PRO A 280 -4.87 3.72 -19.98
CA PRO A 280 -5.78 4.63 -20.66
C PRO A 280 -6.47 3.93 -21.84
N PHE A 281 -7.79 4.04 -21.90
CA PHE A 281 -8.62 3.60 -23.03
C PHE A 281 -9.56 4.71 -23.48
N THR A 282 -10.01 4.63 -24.73
CA THR A 282 -11.11 5.47 -25.22
C THR A 282 -12.44 4.88 -24.76
N PHE A 283 -13.51 5.70 -24.80
CA PHE A 283 -14.87 5.24 -24.49
C PHE A 283 -15.28 4.06 -25.39
N GLU A 284 -15.02 4.14 -26.69
CA GLU A 284 -15.42 3.12 -27.66
C GLU A 284 -14.79 1.77 -27.33
N LYS A 285 -13.53 1.76 -26.94
CA LYS A 285 -12.81 0.54 -26.55
C LYS A 285 -13.41 -0.09 -25.28
N VAL A 286 -13.78 0.73 -24.29
CA VAL A 286 -14.45 0.27 -23.09
C VAL A 286 -15.85 -0.21 -23.41
N TYR A 287 -16.61 0.56 -24.19
CA TYR A 287 -17.97 0.24 -24.60
C TYR A 287 -18.04 -1.09 -25.36
N ALA A 288 -17.19 -1.25 -26.38
CA ALA A 288 -17.17 -2.50 -27.16
C ALA A 288 -16.92 -3.76 -26.29
N LYS A 289 -16.13 -3.63 -25.23
CA LYS A 289 -15.82 -4.76 -24.35
C LYS A 289 -16.82 -4.97 -23.21
N ALA A 290 -17.33 -3.89 -22.62
CA ALA A 290 -18.05 -3.93 -21.35
C ALA A 290 -19.54 -3.56 -21.45
N VAL A 291 -20.10 -3.27 -22.65
CA VAL A 291 -21.48 -2.84 -22.81
C VAL A 291 -22.49 -3.85 -22.24
N MET A 292 -22.20 -5.14 -22.29
CA MET A 292 -23.05 -6.23 -21.78
C MET A 292 -22.68 -6.68 -20.36
N ALA A 293 -21.69 -6.06 -19.69
CA ALA A 293 -21.31 -6.45 -18.35
C ALA A 293 -22.46 -6.28 -17.34
N ASP A 294 -22.53 -7.19 -16.38
CA ASP A 294 -23.61 -7.26 -15.38
C ASP A 294 -23.53 -6.10 -14.37
N TYR A 295 -22.33 -5.74 -13.95
CA TYR A 295 -22.08 -4.76 -12.89
C TYR A 295 -21.11 -3.68 -13.32
N TRP A 296 -21.31 -2.47 -12.79
CA TRP A 296 -20.46 -1.31 -12.97
C TRP A 296 -20.08 -0.72 -11.60
N LEU A 297 -18.78 -0.62 -11.31
CA LEU A 297 -18.27 -0.04 -10.07
C LEU A 297 -17.58 1.29 -10.33
N ILE A 298 -17.93 2.34 -9.59
CA ILE A 298 -17.43 3.70 -9.78
C ILE A 298 -16.85 4.24 -8.46
N LYS A 299 -15.72 4.94 -8.54
CA LYS A 299 -15.27 5.86 -7.48
C LYS A 299 -15.42 7.29 -7.95
N TYR A 300 -15.94 8.14 -7.10
CA TYR A 300 -16.10 9.57 -7.38
C TYR A 300 -15.89 10.39 -6.12
N ASN A 301 -15.67 11.69 -6.28
CA ASN A 301 -15.50 12.64 -5.18
C ASN A 301 -16.49 13.78 -5.34
N ASP A 302 -17.53 13.83 -4.52
CA ASP A 302 -18.48 14.96 -4.47
C ASP A 302 -18.94 15.22 -3.03
N LYS A 303 -18.58 16.39 -2.51
CA LYS A 303 -18.98 16.83 -1.16
C LYS A 303 -20.46 17.23 -1.09
N ARG A 304 -21.07 17.67 -2.23
CA ARG A 304 -22.41 18.25 -2.28
C ARG A 304 -23.52 17.21 -2.25
N GLY A 305 -23.32 16.07 -2.92
CA GLY A 305 -24.37 15.08 -3.05
C GLY A 305 -23.89 13.68 -3.35
N ASN A 306 -24.83 12.75 -3.46
CA ASN A 306 -24.56 11.41 -3.95
C ASN A 306 -24.89 11.36 -5.45
N MET A 307 -24.08 10.63 -6.19
CA MET A 307 -24.30 10.38 -7.61
C MET A 307 -25.60 9.61 -7.81
N THR A 308 -26.40 10.06 -8.78
CA THR A 308 -27.63 9.39 -9.20
C THR A 308 -27.49 8.86 -10.61
N TYR A 309 -28.40 7.97 -11.05
CA TYR A 309 -28.44 7.51 -12.43
C TYR A 309 -28.64 8.66 -13.41
N GLU A 310 -29.48 9.63 -13.07
CA GLU A 310 -29.68 10.82 -13.87
C GLU A 310 -28.41 11.67 -13.95
N GLY A 311 -27.76 11.92 -12.81
CA GLY A 311 -26.48 12.63 -12.75
C GLY A 311 -25.40 11.97 -13.60
N LEU A 312 -25.25 10.64 -13.47
CA LEU A 312 -24.30 9.86 -14.26
C LEU A 312 -24.62 9.94 -15.78
N LYS A 313 -25.90 9.86 -16.17
CA LYS A 313 -26.32 10.03 -17.56
C LYS A 313 -26.03 11.44 -18.05
N ASN A 314 -26.24 12.48 -17.23
CA ASN A 314 -25.98 13.87 -17.61
C ASN A 314 -24.48 14.16 -17.78
N GLU A 315 -23.58 13.46 -17.08
CA GLU A 315 -22.13 13.54 -17.34
C GLU A 315 -21.78 13.04 -18.76
N TYR A 316 -22.43 11.96 -19.21
CA TYR A 316 -22.24 11.41 -20.56
C TYR A 316 -23.41 10.52 -20.96
N GLN A 317 -24.20 10.95 -21.96
CA GLN A 317 -25.47 10.32 -22.37
C GLN A 317 -25.32 8.83 -22.72
N LEU A 318 -24.19 8.45 -23.33
CA LEU A 318 -23.94 7.06 -23.76
C LEU A 318 -23.74 6.08 -22.60
N TYR A 319 -23.57 6.57 -21.38
CA TYR A 319 -23.53 5.70 -20.18
C TYR A 319 -24.83 4.91 -20.00
N ALA A 320 -25.97 5.48 -20.43
CA ALA A 320 -27.26 4.81 -20.37
C ALA A 320 -27.36 3.55 -21.25
N ASN A 321 -26.42 3.34 -22.17
CA ASN A 321 -26.41 2.17 -23.05
C ASN A 321 -25.77 0.93 -22.42
N PHE A 322 -25.03 1.07 -21.33
CA PHE A 322 -24.47 -0.10 -20.64
C PHE A 322 -25.55 -0.94 -19.97
N ASN A 323 -25.41 -2.27 -20.07
CA ASN A 323 -26.34 -3.23 -19.45
C ASN A 323 -26.48 -2.98 -17.94
N ALA A 324 -25.37 -2.81 -17.22
CA ALA A 324 -25.36 -2.51 -15.80
C ALA A 324 -26.16 -1.24 -15.45
N PHE A 325 -26.08 -0.19 -16.28
CA PHE A 325 -26.86 1.04 -16.09
C PHE A 325 -28.38 0.77 -16.26
N ARG A 326 -28.78 0.09 -17.33
CA ARG A 326 -30.19 -0.21 -17.65
C ARG A 326 -30.83 -1.08 -16.56
N HIS A 327 -30.11 -2.03 -16.01
CA HIS A 327 -30.59 -2.94 -14.96
C HIS A 327 -30.34 -2.42 -13.54
N LYS A 328 -29.93 -1.16 -13.38
CA LYS A 328 -29.67 -0.54 -12.06
C LYS A 328 -28.62 -1.29 -11.22
N GLN A 329 -27.60 -1.83 -11.88
CA GLN A 329 -26.47 -2.54 -11.26
C GLN A 329 -25.20 -1.68 -11.28
N VAL A 330 -25.33 -0.40 -10.95
CA VAL A 330 -24.22 0.53 -10.76
C VAL A 330 -24.02 0.78 -9.27
N PHE A 331 -22.82 0.50 -8.78
CA PHE A 331 -22.45 0.71 -7.39
C PHE A 331 -21.28 1.70 -7.31
N ALA A 332 -21.30 2.57 -6.32
CA ALA A 332 -20.31 3.63 -6.23
C ALA A 332 -19.81 3.88 -4.81
N ILE A 333 -18.58 4.38 -4.72
CA ILE A 333 -17.98 4.95 -3.53
C ILE A 333 -17.89 6.46 -3.71
N ASN A 334 -18.48 7.24 -2.80
CA ASN A 334 -18.18 8.66 -2.70
C ASN A 334 -17.02 8.88 -1.74
N THR A 335 -15.83 9.10 -2.28
CA THR A 335 -14.60 9.27 -1.49
C THR A 335 -14.55 10.59 -0.71
N ALA A 336 -15.46 11.54 -0.99
CA ALA A 336 -15.62 12.74 -0.17
C ALA A 336 -16.45 12.51 1.09
N LYS A 337 -17.25 11.43 1.14
CA LYS A 337 -18.17 11.12 2.25
C LYS A 337 -17.80 9.84 2.99
N THR A 338 -16.93 9.03 2.41
CA THR A 338 -16.42 7.80 3.04
C THR A 338 -14.90 7.87 3.17
N PRO A 339 -14.31 7.43 4.27
CA PRO A 339 -12.86 7.48 4.48
C PRO A 339 -12.14 6.36 3.70
N TYR A 340 -12.54 6.14 2.43
CA TYR A 340 -12.04 5.01 1.65
C TYR A 340 -10.53 4.99 1.49
N TYR A 341 -9.89 6.15 1.27
CA TYR A 341 -8.43 6.23 1.14
C TYR A 341 -7.70 6.15 2.48
N GLU A 342 -8.26 6.74 3.54
CA GLU A 342 -7.67 6.72 4.87
C GLU A 342 -7.85 5.36 5.57
N ALA A 343 -9.06 4.79 5.55
CA ALA A 343 -9.40 3.58 6.28
C ALA A 343 -9.36 2.30 5.42
N GLY A 344 -9.75 2.38 4.14
CA GLY A 344 -9.92 1.23 3.26
C GLY A 344 -8.68 0.32 3.13
N PRO A 345 -7.45 0.84 3.05
CA PRO A 345 -6.25 0.00 3.05
C PRO A 345 -6.12 -0.91 4.28
N MET A 346 -6.66 -0.47 5.43
CA MET A 346 -6.69 -1.21 6.68
C MET A 346 -8.02 -1.93 6.94
N GLU A 347 -8.91 -1.92 5.98
CA GLU A 347 -10.22 -2.58 6.01
C GLU A 347 -10.50 -3.40 4.74
N PRO A 348 -9.50 -4.17 4.21
CA PRO A 348 -9.71 -4.94 2.99
C PRO A 348 -10.79 -6.01 3.16
N ASP A 349 -11.00 -6.52 4.36
CA ASP A 349 -12.09 -7.43 4.69
C ASP A 349 -13.47 -6.77 4.51
N LYS A 350 -13.64 -5.49 4.87
CA LYS A 350 -14.90 -4.77 4.64
C LYS A 350 -15.09 -4.44 3.16
N VAL A 351 -14.02 -4.00 2.46
CA VAL A 351 -14.10 -3.76 1.01
C VAL A 351 -14.46 -5.03 0.26
N LEU A 352 -13.87 -6.18 0.65
CA LEU A 352 -14.23 -7.47 0.08
C LEU A 352 -15.67 -7.86 0.42
N ALA A 353 -16.13 -7.65 1.65
CA ALA A 353 -17.50 -7.95 2.07
C ALA A 353 -18.53 -7.13 1.27
N ASP A 354 -18.25 -5.85 1.01
CA ASP A 354 -19.08 -5.01 0.14
C ASP A 354 -19.19 -5.59 -1.27
N LEU A 355 -18.05 -5.97 -1.86
CA LEU A 355 -18.01 -6.55 -3.20
C LEU A 355 -18.71 -7.92 -3.26
N VAL A 356 -18.56 -8.74 -2.21
CA VAL A 356 -19.32 -10.00 -2.09
C VAL A 356 -20.82 -9.73 -1.99
N ALA A 357 -21.22 -8.71 -1.22
CA ALA A 357 -22.64 -8.32 -1.12
C ALA A 357 -23.21 -7.78 -2.45
N VAL A 358 -22.37 -7.18 -3.28
CA VAL A 358 -22.74 -6.72 -4.63
C VAL A 358 -22.94 -7.91 -5.58
N PHE A 359 -22.00 -8.87 -5.59
CA PHE A 359 -21.97 -9.95 -6.58
C PHE A 359 -22.71 -11.22 -6.14
N HIS A 360 -22.74 -11.49 -4.83
CA HIS A 360 -23.22 -12.70 -4.19
C HIS A 360 -23.92 -12.38 -2.86
N PRO A 361 -25.02 -11.58 -2.87
CA PRO A 361 -25.69 -11.15 -1.64
C PRO A 361 -26.16 -12.31 -0.76
N GLU A 362 -26.43 -13.48 -1.36
CA GLU A 362 -26.82 -14.69 -0.66
C GLU A 362 -25.73 -15.27 0.25
N LEU A 363 -24.45 -14.95 0.01
CA LEU A 363 -23.31 -15.41 0.83
C LEU A 363 -23.12 -14.59 2.10
N VAL A 364 -23.71 -13.39 2.14
CA VAL A 364 -23.59 -12.44 3.27
C VAL A 364 -24.96 -11.82 3.62
N PRO A 365 -25.97 -12.63 3.97
CA PRO A 365 -27.32 -12.15 4.22
C PRO A 365 -27.33 -11.12 5.35
N GLY A 366 -28.06 -10.00 5.16
CA GLY A 366 -28.17 -8.93 6.14
C GLY A 366 -26.95 -8.02 6.28
N TYR A 367 -25.90 -8.23 5.49
CA TYR A 367 -24.73 -7.36 5.49
C TYR A 367 -25.10 -5.93 5.05
N LYS A 368 -24.58 -4.93 5.76
CA LYS A 368 -24.72 -3.51 5.42
C LYS A 368 -23.42 -3.00 4.83
N PRO A 369 -23.40 -2.51 3.58
CA PRO A 369 -22.20 -2.00 2.93
C PRO A 369 -21.55 -0.85 3.71
N THR A 370 -20.23 -0.82 3.68
CA THR A 370 -19.42 0.25 4.28
C THR A 370 -19.00 1.30 3.24
N TYR A 371 -18.67 0.86 2.04
CA TYR A 371 -18.06 1.67 0.98
C TYR A 371 -18.89 1.71 -0.30
N TYR A 372 -19.34 0.55 -0.83
CA TYR A 372 -20.04 0.46 -2.11
C TYR A 372 -21.55 0.51 -1.92
N PHE A 373 -22.20 1.52 -2.49
CA PHE A 373 -23.64 1.69 -2.44
C PHE A 373 -24.24 1.71 -3.85
N ASN A 374 -25.40 1.07 -4.01
CA ASN A 374 -26.14 1.15 -5.27
C ASN A 374 -26.66 2.57 -5.50
N LEU A 375 -26.46 3.14 -6.68
CA LEU A 375 -26.89 4.51 -6.98
C LEU A 375 -28.39 4.73 -6.81
N GLN A 376 -29.22 3.72 -7.07
CA GLN A 376 -30.67 3.83 -6.98
C GLN A 376 -31.17 4.00 -5.54
N LYS A 377 -30.45 3.43 -4.57
CA LYS A 377 -30.86 3.47 -3.16
C LYS A 377 -30.37 4.73 -2.43
N GLY A 378 -29.40 5.45 -3.03
CA GLY A 378 -28.72 6.54 -2.33
C GLY A 378 -27.99 6.09 -1.05
N ASN A 379 -27.24 6.96 -0.43
CA ASN A 379 -26.71 6.74 0.93
C ASN A 379 -27.69 7.32 1.93
#